data_206eb0dfff93841991674f21ab6b6f4a
#
_entry.id   206eb0dfff93841991674f21ab6b6f4a
#
_cell.length_a   1.000
_cell.length_b   1.000
_cell.length_c   1.000
_cell.angle_alpha   90.00
_cell.angle_beta   90.00
_cell.angle_gamma   90.00
#
_symmetry.space_group_name_H-M   'P 1'
#
loop_
_entity.id
_entity.type
_entity.pdbx_description
1 polymer ?
#
loop_
_entity_poly.entity_id
_entity_poly.type
_entity_poly.pdbx_seq_one_letter_code
_entity_poly.pdbx_strand_id
1 'polypeptide(L)'
;MKTTPNTQAVGLDVGTSRIVVARRPENEIAYESQLNAFVAIPHSKITQTVLEREKVSHSVSAGEIIVHGNESDKLASLLNAETRRPMSQGVLDAKEPESLRMMREILSTMLGPATGKSGRE
;
A
#
# COMPACT_ATOMS: atom_id res chain seq x y z
N MET A 1 -32.39 4.52 -11.25
CA MET A 1 -31.98 4.39 -10.42
C MET A 1 -31.15 5.28 -10.15
N LYS A 2 -30.72 5.49 -9.55
CA LYS A 2 -29.94 6.20 -9.36
C LYS A 2 -28.90 5.82 -8.76
N THR A 3 -27.79 5.94 -9.23
CA THR A 3 -26.69 5.61 -8.56
C THR A 3 -26.34 6.70 -7.70
N THR A 4 -25.91 6.45 -6.53
CA THR A 4 -25.43 7.49 -5.68
C THR A 4 -24.00 7.75 -6.03
N PRO A 5 -23.49 8.91 -5.70
CA PRO A 5 -22.12 9.22 -6.02
C PRO A 5 -21.11 8.29 -5.39
N ASN A 6 -21.49 7.62 -4.30
CA ASN A 6 -20.58 6.76 -3.61
C ASN A 6 -20.53 5.35 -4.10
N THR A 7 -21.28 5.04 -5.13
CA THR A 7 -21.33 3.67 -5.58
C THR A 7 -20.51 3.44 -6.82
N GLN A 8 -19.43 4.16 -6.95
CA GLN A 8 -18.54 3.92 -8.05
C GLN A 8 -17.91 2.57 -7.95
N ALA A 9 -17.84 1.88 -9.06
CA ALA A 9 -17.16 0.59 -9.11
C ALA A 9 -15.68 0.80 -9.08
N VAL A 10 -14.98 -0.07 -8.39
CA VAL A 10 -13.54 -0.05 -8.30
C VAL A 10 -13.04 -1.41 -8.72
N GLY A 11 -12.20 -1.44 -9.74
CA GLY A 11 -11.55 -2.67 -10.16
C GLY A 11 -10.27 -2.84 -9.38
N LEU A 12 -9.99 -4.05 -8.96
CA LEU A 12 -8.82 -4.34 -8.16
C LEU A 12 -8.13 -5.56 -8.71
N ASP A 13 -6.85 -5.41 -9.03
CA ASP A 13 -6.03 -6.52 -9.48
C ASP A 13 -4.86 -6.63 -8.52
N VAL A 14 -4.83 -7.71 -7.75
CA VAL A 14 -3.78 -7.92 -6.76
C VAL A 14 -2.82 -8.97 -7.29
N GLY A 15 -1.65 -8.53 -7.68
CA GLY A 15 -0.64 -9.44 -8.20
C GLY A 15 0.53 -9.57 -7.25
N THR A 16 1.42 -10.50 -7.56
CA THR A 16 2.60 -10.71 -6.76
C THR A 16 3.53 -9.50 -6.77
N SER A 17 3.67 -8.88 -7.92
CA SER A 17 4.58 -7.75 -8.06
C SER A 17 3.91 -6.40 -7.87
N ARG A 18 2.68 -6.28 -8.32
CA ARG A 18 1.99 -5.00 -8.30
C ARG A 18 0.54 -5.15 -7.95
N ILE A 19 -0.02 -4.09 -7.42
CA ILE A 19 -1.45 -3.98 -7.17
C ILE A 19 -1.95 -2.83 -8.03
N VAL A 20 -3.01 -3.06 -8.77
CA VAL A 20 -3.58 -2.04 -9.64
C VAL A 20 -5.02 -1.78 -9.23
N VAL A 21 -5.35 -0.52 -9.05
CA VAL A 21 -6.72 -0.10 -8.75
C VAL A 21 -7.21 0.71 -9.93
N ALA A 22 -8.36 0.35 -10.45
CA ALA A 22 -9.00 1.09 -11.53
C ALA A 22 -10.25 1.75 -11.01
N ARG A 23 -10.41 3.03 -11.31
CA ARG A 23 -11.59 3.79 -10.91
C ARG A 23 -12.13 4.49 -12.13
N ARG A 24 -13.36 4.88 -12.05
CA ARG A 24 -13.99 5.59 -13.14
C ARG A 24 -14.57 6.92 -12.66
N PRO A 25 -13.73 7.90 -12.43
CA PRO A 25 -14.25 9.21 -12.07
C PRO A 25 -14.72 9.90 -13.33
N GLU A 26 -15.94 10.43 -13.31
CA GLU A 26 -16.42 11.23 -14.42
C GLU A 26 -16.36 10.53 -15.77
N ASN A 27 -16.74 9.28 -15.80
CA ASN A 27 -16.81 8.53 -17.05
C ASN A 27 -15.50 8.23 -17.74
N GLU A 28 -14.41 8.42 -17.04
CA GLU A 28 -13.11 8.02 -17.56
C GLU A 28 -12.49 7.03 -16.62
N ILE A 29 -11.73 6.09 -17.14
CA ILE A 29 -11.09 5.11 -16.32
C ILE A 29 -9.71 5.60 -15.93
N ALA A 30 -9.45 5.65 -14.64
CA ALA A 30 -8.15 6.02 -14.12
C ALA A 30 -7.56 4.83 -13.38
N TYR A 31 -6.25 4.65 -13.53
CA TYR A 31 -5.56 3.54 -12.89
C TYR A 31 -4.51 4.05 -11.94
N GLU A 32 -4.34 3.35 -10.85
CA GLU A 32 -3.25 3.59 -9.93
C GLU A 32 -2.55 2.29 -9.69
N SER A 33 -1.23 2.29 -9.73
CA SER A 33 -0.45 1.08 -9.58
C SER A 33 0.58 1.28 -8.48
N GLN A 34 0.71 0.30 -7.60
CA GLN A 34 1.70 0.31 -6.55
C GLN A 34 2.47 -1.00 -6.56
N LEU A 35 3.73 -0.93 -6.20
CA LEU A 35 4.49 -2.15 -5.99
C LEU A 35 3.90 -2.89 -4.80
N ASN A 36 3.79 -4.20 -4.93
CA ASN A 36 3.34 -5.01 -3.81
C ASN A 36 4.57 -5.43 -3.02
N ALA A 37 5.12 -4.47 -2.29
CA ALA A 37 6.38 -4.66 -1.59
C ALA A 37 6.47 -3.68 -0.43
N PHE A 38 7.34 -3.99 0.51
CA PHE A 38 7.57 -3.10 1.64
C PHE A 38 9.01 -3.26 2.13
N VAL A 39 9.44 -2.28 2.92
CA VAL A 39 10.75 -2.29 3.57
C VAL A 39 10.50 -1.99 5.03
N ALA A 40 11.14 -2.75 5.91
CA ALA A 40 11.09 -2.50 7.34
C ALA A 40 12.50 -2.17 7.82
N ILE A 41 12.64 -1.02 8.46
CA ILE A 41 13.95 -0.58 8.96
C ILE A 41 13.82 -0.20 10.42
N PRO A 42 14.90 -0.28 11.19
CA PRO A 42 14.83 0.09 12.59
C PRO A 42 14.38 1.54 12.74
N HIS A 43 13.58 1.80 13.74
CA HIS A 43 13.09 3.14 13.98
C HIS A 43 14.24 4.07 14.39
N SER A 44 14.26 5.24 13.80
CA SER A 44 15.19 6.28 14.13
C SER A 44 14.45 7.59 13.98
N LYS A 45 14.61 8.46 14.96
CA LYS A 45 13.92 9.72 14.90
C LYS A 45 14.35 10.55 13.70
N ILE A 46 15.61 10.48 13.37
CA ILE A 46 16.12 11.20 12.21
C ILE A 46 15.49 10.65 10.93
N THR A 47 15.44 9.34 10.80
CA THR A 47 14.84 8.74 9.61
C THR A 47 13.36 9.09 9.50
N GLN A 48 12.65 9.04 10.63
CA GLN A 48 11.24 9.37 10.61
C GLN A 48 11.02 10.82 10.21
N THR A 49 11.85 11.72 10.72
CA THR A 49 11.74 13.13 10.38
C THR A 49 11.96 13.35 8.89
N VAL A 50 12.94 12.65 8.31
CA VAL A 50 13.22 12.78 6.89
C VAL A 50 12.03 12.28 6.07
N LEU A 51 11.45 11.14 6.46
CA LEU A 51 10.31 10.60 5.74
C LEU A 51 9.11 11.54 5.80
N GLU A 52 8.90 12.15 6.94
CA GLU A 52 7.80 13.10 7.09
C GLU A 52 8.02 14.35 6.25
N ARG A 53 9.27 14.81 6.21
CA ARG A 53 9.59 15.98 5.42
C ARG A 53 9.42 15.71 3.92
N GLU A 54 9.82 14.52 3.48
CA GLU A 54 9.70 14.15 2.08
C GLU A 54 8.31 13.64 1.74
N LYS A 55 7.43 13.60 2.72
CA LYS A 55 6.05 13.14 2.54
C LYS A 55 5.97 11.70 2.04
N VAL A 56 6.85 10.86 2.54
CA VAL A 56 6.82 9.44 2.22
C VAL A 56 5.89 8.76 3.20
N SER A 57 4.90 8.05 2.68
CA SER A 57 3.94 7.36 3.52
C SER A 57 4.64 6.22 4.27
N HIS A 58 4.48 6.18 5.56
CA HIS A 58 5.13 5.17 6.38
C HIS A 58 4.32 4.91 7.64
N SER A 59 4.62 3.82 8.31
CA SER A 59 4.04 3.53 9.60
C SER A 59 5.15 3.08 10.54
N VAL A 60 4.88 3.16 11.84
CA VAL A 60 5.83 2.74 12.85
C VAL A 60 5.19 1.63 13.66
N SER A 61 5.89 0.54 13.81
CA SER A 61 5.34 -0.60 14.51
C SER A 61 6.47 -1.43 15.09
N ALA A 62 6.34 -1.81 16.36
CA ALA A 62 7.29 -2.70 17.00
C ALA A 62 8.75 -2.28 16.83
N GLY A 63 8.99 -0.99 16.94
CA GLY A 63 10.36 -0.49 16.83
C GLY A 63 10.90 -0.39 15.43
N GLU A 64 10.03 -0.49 14.42
CA GLU A 64 10.45 -0.40 13.04
C GLU A 64 9.63 0.62 12.29
N ILE A 65 10.26 1.23 11.29
CA ILE A 65 9.56 2.07 10.34
C ILE A 65 9.30 1.22 9.11
N ILE A 66 8.07 1.24 8.63
CA ILE A 66 7.68 0.44 7.49
C ILE A 66 7.22 1.35 6.37
N VAL A 67 7.79 1.16 5.20
CA VAL A 67 7.42 1.89 3.99
C VAL A 67 6.98 0.88 2.96
N HIS A 68 5.81 1.08 2.36
CA HIS A 68 5.28 0.12 1.40
C HIS A 68 4.93 0.81 0.09
N GLY A 69 4.70 -0.01 -0.92
CA GLY A 69 4.33 0.48 -2.24
C GLY A 69 5.52 0.96 -3.03
N ASN A 70 5.28 1.88 -3.93
CA ASN A 70 6.32 2.36 -4.84
C ASN A 70 7.52 2.96 -4.14
N GLU A 71 7.29 3.59 -3.00
CA GLU A 71 8.39 4.23 -2.28
C GLU A 71 9.33 3.22 -1.64
N SER A 72 8.86 1.98 -1.44
CA SER A 72 9.69 0.99 -0.77
C SER A 72 10.93 0.65 -1.57
N ASP A 73 10.80 0.55 -2.88
CA ASP A 73 11.91 0.18 -3.72
C ASP A 73 12.98 1.26 -3.71
N LYS A 74 12.55 2.50 -3.78
CA LYS A 74 13.45 3.63 -3.75
C LYS A 74 14.20 3.69 -2.43
N LEU A 75 13.47 3.51 -1.33
CA LEU A 75 14.08 3.57 -0.02
C LEU A 75 15.03 2.40 0.19
N ALA A 76 14.68 1.22 -0.32
CA ALA A 76 15.54 0.07 -0.20
C ALA A 76 16.89 0.32 -0.86
N SER A 77 16.87 0.95 -2.04
CA SER A 77 18.10 1.28 -2.73
C SER A 77 18.94 2.28 -1.96
N LEU A 78 18.28 3.33 -1.46
CA LEU A 78 18.99 4.37 -0.76
C LEU A 78 19.62 3.90 0.54
N LEU A 79 18.95 3.01 1.25
CA LEU A 79 19.43 2.57 2.55
C LEU A 79 20.06 1.19 2.52
N ASN A 80 20.20 0.62 1.34
CA ASN A 80 20.74 -0.71 1.19
C ASN A 80 19.97 -1.71 2.03
N ALA A 81 18.66 -1.55 2.06
CA ALA A 81 17.78 -2.43 2.79
C ALA A 81 17.11 -3.39 1.82
N GLU A 82 16.57 -4.46 2.37
CA GLU A 82 15.97 -5.49 1.54
C GLU A 82 14.49 -5.26 1.35
N THR A 83 14.03 -5.36 0.10
CA THR A 83 12.61 -5.27 -0.20
C THR A 83 11.96 -6.60 0.12
N ARG A 84 10.83 -6.55 0.81
CA ARG A 84 10.07 -7.73 1.18
C ARG A 84 8.73 -7.70 0.47
N ARG A 85 8.20 -8.88 0.17
CA ARG A 85 6.96 -8.99 -0.58
C ARG A 85 5.93 -9.79 0.18
N PRO A 86 4.70 -9.26 0.30
CA PRO A 86 3.65 -10.00 0.99
C PRO A 86 3.14 -11.21 0.21
N MET A 87 3.34 -11.23 -1.10
CA MET A 87 2.81 -12.29 -1.94
C MET A 87 3.90 -12.98 -2.73
N SER A 88 3.68 -14.25 -3.00
CA SER A 88 4.56 -15.05 -3.79
C SER A 88 3.72 -15.93 -4.68
N GLN A 89 3.98 -15.89 -5.98
CA GLN A 89 3.26 -16.73 -6.95
C GLN A 89 1.74 -16.61 -6.84
N GLY A 90 1.28 -15.38 -6.64
CA GLY A 90 -0.15 -15.11 -6.67
C GLY A 90 -0.89 -15.34 -5.36
N VAL A 91 -0.20 -15.77 -4.30
CA VAL A 91 -0.85 -15.98 -3.01
C VAL A 91 -0.03 -15.32 -1.92
N LEU A 92 -0.63 -15.16 -0.75
CA LEU A 92 0.10 -14.60 0.38
C LEU A 92 1.27 -15.53 0.72
N ASP A 93 2.42 -14.92 0.94
CA ASP A 93 3.64 -15.66 1.20
C ASP A 93 3.69 -16.12 2.63
N ALA A 94 3.56 -17.43 2.85
CA ALA A 94 3.55 -17.98 4.19
C ALA A 94 4.89 -17.80 4.90
N LYS A 95 5.94 -17.55 4.14
CA LYS A 95 7.26 -17.34 4.75
C LYS A 95 7.51 -15.90 5.17
N GLU A 96 6.64 -15.00 4.77
CA GLU A 96 6.77 -13.62 5.15
C GLU A 96 5.82 -13.33 6.32
N PRO A 97 6.33 -13.13 7.53
CA PRO A 97 5.45 -12.99 8.69
C PRO A 97 4.49 -11.82 8.62
N GLU A 98 4.85 -10.79 7.88
CA GLU A 98 4.02 -9.60 7.80
C GLU A 98 3.12 -9.56 6.58
N SER A 99 2.99 -10.69 5.86
CA SER A 99 2.31 -10.64 4.57
C SER A 99 0.88 -10.12 4.65
N LEU A 100 0.10 -10.63 5.56
CA LEU A 100 -1.30 -10.21 5.65
C LEU A 100 -1.42 -8.76 6.07
N ARG A 101 -0.61 -8.37 7.04
CA ARG A 101 -0.65 -7.00 7.54
C ARG A 101 -0.25 -6.02 6.46
N MET A 102 0.79 -6.34 5.70
CA MET A 102 1.26 -5.46 4.65
C MET A 102 0.26 -5.35 3.51
N MET A 103 -0.38 -6.46 3.15
CA MET A 103 -1.41 -6.40 2.14
C MET A 103 -2.54 -5.47 2.58
N ARG A 104 -2.90 -5.54 3.85
CA ARG A 104 -3.93 -4.69 4.38
C ARG A 104 -3.52 -3.21 4.32
N GLU A 105 -2.27 -2.94 4.69
CA GLU A 105 -1.75 -1.58 4.68
C GLU A 105 -1.72 -1.00 3.26
N ILE A 106 -1.21 -1.76 2.32
CA ILE A 106 -1.11 -1.27 0.95
C ILE A 106 -2.49 -1.04 0.36
N LEU A 107 -3.40 -1.99 0.55
CA LEU A 107 -4.74 -1.85 0.03
C LEU A 107 -5.49 -0.68 0.67
N SER A 108 -5.33 -0.50 1.97
CA SER A 108 -5.96 0.63 2.64
C SER A 108 -5.47 1.96 2.07
N THR A 109 -4.18 2.05 1.81
CA THR A 109 -3.61 3.25 1.26
C THR A 109 -4.15 3.53 -0.14
N MET A 110 -4.24 2.49 -0.96
CA MET A 110 -4.71 2.66 -2.34
C MET A 110 -6.20 2.94 -2.42
N LEU A 111 -6.99 2.26 -1.60
CA LEU A 111 -8.44 2.39 -1.68
C LEU A 111 -8.97 3.57 -0.88
N GLY A 112 -8.17 4.05 0.06
CA GLY A 112 -8.60 5.14 0.90
C GLY A 112 -9.53 4.69 2.00
N PRO A 113 -9.97 5.61 2.84
CA PRO A 113 -10.85 5.24 3.92
C PRO A 113 -12.21 4.82 3.40
N ALA A 114 -12.89 3.98 4.16
CA ALA A 114 -14.22 3.58 3.80
C ALA A 114 -15.13 4.80 3.84
N THR A 115 -16.01 4.89 2.86
CA THR A 115 -16.94 6.00 2.84
C THR A 115 -18.31 5.46 3.13
N GLY A 116 -19.15 6.26 3.58
CA GLY A 116 -20.50 5.86 3.85
C GLY A 116 -20.65 5.33 5.23
N LYS A 117 -21.84 5.07 5.59
CA LYS A 117 -22.09 4.72 6.87
C LYS A 117 -21.82 3.37 7.16
N SER A 118 -21.87 2.49 6.27
CA SER A 118 -21.64 1.11 6.57
C SER A 118 -20.22 0.87 6.97
N GLY A 119 -19.32 1.70 6.56
CA GLY A 119 -17.94 1.50 6.96
C GLY A 119 -17.33 0.26 6.40
N ARG A 120 -17.96 -0.39 5.39
CA ARG A 120 -17.31 -1.52 4.88
C ARG A 120 -17.15 -1.34 3.47
N GLU A 121 -16.30 -1.93 2.96
CA GLU A 121 -16.01 -1.73 1.70
C GLU A 121 -16.23 -2.74 0.92
#